data_61e4f7509ae6c09c2dded7a4c0e483b8
#
_entry.id   61e4f7509ae6c09c2dded7a4c0e483b8
#
_cell.length_a   1.000
_cell.length_b   1.000
_cell.length_c   1.000
_cell.angle_alpha   90.00
_cell.angle_beta   90.00
_cell.angle_gamma   90.00
#
_symmetry.space_group_name_H-M   'P 1'
#
loop_
_entity.id
_entity.type
_entity.pdbx_description
1 polymer ?
#
loop_
_entity_poly.entity_id
_entity_poly.type
_entity_poly.pdbx_seq_one_letter_code
_entity_poly.pdbx_strand_id
1 'polypeptide(L)'
;MLRDYAFKISYGPADDRLHDFYIPALERSCRFDRTTGFFSSAALAIAAAGVVRLIQNGGRMRLLCGAQLSPEDVEAIRKGASLKGTLDSNLTGCLADPTDQSMRARLEALAWMVAHGNLEMRVVLPRGPDGHPLPADQAREYYHPKEGLFTDECGNELAFSGSSNDSANGWQWNY
;
A
#
# COMPACT_ATOMS: atom_id res chain seq x y z
N MET A 1 14.89 -14.59 7.48
CA MET A 1 14.52 -14.63 6.04
C MET A 1 13.08 -15.11 5.92
N LEU A 2 12.45 -14.95 4.76
CA LEU A 2 11.07 -15.42 4.54
C LEU A 2 10.91 -16.92 4.79
N ARG A 3 11.84 -17.72 4.30
CA ARG A 3 11.83 -19.20 4.45
C ARG A 3 11.98 -19.70 5.90
N ASP A 4 12.43 -18.86 6.81
CA ASP A 4 12.64 -19.24 8.23
C ASP A 4 11.35 -19.07 9.06
N TYR A 5 10.28 -18.59 8.45
CA TYR A 5 8.97 -18.44 9.08
C TYR A 5 7.98 -19.46 8.51
N ALA A 6 7.20 -20.09 9.37
CA ALA A 6 6.25 -21.11 8.98
C ALA A 6 4.94 -20.50 8.44
N PHE A 7 4.98 -19.92 7.25
CA PHE A 7 3.78 -19.45 6.59
C PHE A 7 2.85 -20.61 6.23
N LYS A 8 1.55 -20.43 6.45
CA LYS A 8 0.54 -21.38 5.98
C LYS A 8 0.33 -21.26 4.48
N ILE A 9 -0.06 -22.37 3.82
CA ILE A 9 -0.43 -22.37 2.40
C ILE A 9 -1.73 -21.61 2.18
N SER A 10 -2.65 -21.63 3.16
CA SER A 10 -3.90 -20.86 3.11
C SER A 10 -4.28 -20.33 4.49
N TYR A 11 -4.98 -19.19 4.49
CA TYR A 11 -5.48 -18.51 5.67
C TYR A 11 -6.99 -18.36 5.55
N GLY A 12 -7.72 -18.97 6.47
CA GLY A 12 -9.19 -18.97 6.50
C GLY A 12 -9.76 -17.85 7.39
N PRO A 13 -11.09 -17.83 7.56
CA PRO A 13 -11.78 -16.81 8.37
C PRO A 13 -11.38 -16.77 9.84
N ALA A 14 -10.92 -17.91 10.40
CA ALA A 14 -10.49 -17.99 11.81
C ALA A 14 -9.03 -17.58 12.04
N ASP A 15 -8.25 -17.31 10.98
CA ASP A 15 -6.84 -16.94 11.08
C ASP A 15 -6.68 -15.43 11.21
N ASP A 16 -5.73 -15.00 12.04
CA ASP A 16 -5.30 -13.61 12.09
C ASP A 16 -4.30 -13.32 10.96
N ARG A 17 -4.85 -13.03 9.77
CA ARG A 17 -4.03 -12.79 8.58
C ARG A 17 -3.08 -11.61 8.71
N LEU A 18 -3.43 -10.63 9.55
CA LEU A 18 -2.58 -9.47 9.79
C LEU A 18 -1.33 -9.86 10.58
N HIS A 19 -1.49 -10.56 11.70
CA HIS A 19 -0.40 -10.89 12.62
C HIS A 19 0.28 -12.23 12.29
N ASP A 20 -0.41 -13.17 11.67
CA ASP A 20 0.17 -14.48 11.32
C ASP A 20 0.79 -14.50 9.91
N PHE A 21 0.46 -13.51 9.05
CA PHE A 21 0.94 -13.48 7.67
C PHE A 21 1.53 -12.13 7.26
N TYR A 22 0.71 -11.06 7.22
CA TYR A 22 1.09 -9.81 6.55
C TYR A 22 2.24 -9.07 7.23
N ILE A 23 2.14 -8.86 8.54
CA ILE A 23 3.21 -8.23 9.33
C ILE A 23 4.48 -9.07 9.31
N PRO A 24 4.45 -10.39 9.61
CA PRO A 24 5.64 -11.24 9.54
C PRO A 24 6.31 -11.30 8.17
N ALA A 25 5.53 -11.22 7.08
CA ALA A 25 6.06 -11.19 5.72
C ALA A 25 6.78 -9.86 5.43
N LEU A 26 6.17 -8.72 5.79
CA LEU A 26 6.79 -7.39 5.66
C LEU A 26 8.10 -7.30 6.46
N GLU A 27 8.10 -7.74 7.72
CA GLU A 27 9.27 -7.69 8.61
C GLU A 27 10.50 -8.41 8.05
N ARG A 28 10.30 -9.43 7.22
CA ARG A 28 11.34 -10.29 6.65
C ARG A 28 11.72 -9.93 5.23
N SER A 29 11.10 -8.89 4.68
CA SER A 29 11.26 -8.50 3.28
C SER A 29 12.09 -7.24 3.12
N CYS A 30 12.72 -7.10 1.97
CA CYS A 30 13.30 -5.86 1.45
C CYS A 30 12.56 -5.32 0.23
N ARG A 31 11.56 -6.07 -0.28
CA ARG A 31 10.69 -5.61 -1.36
C ARG A 31 9.30 -6.20 -1.20
N PHE A 32 8.30 -5.38 -1.45
CA PHE A 32 6.91 -5.77 -1.50
C PHE A 32 6.22 -5.17 -2.73
N ASP A 33 5.82 -6.02 -3.65
CA ASP A 33 5.05 -5.67 -4.83
C ASP A 33 3.59 -6.06 -4.62
N ARG A 34 2.67 -5.13 -4.80
CA ARG A 34 1.25 -5.32 -4.49
C ARG A 34 0.36 -4.82 -5.61
N THR A 35 -0.64 -5.62 -5.96
CA THR A 35 -1.78 -5.21 -6.78
C THR A 35 -3.06 -5.28 -5.95
N THR A 36 -3.86 -4.23 -5.95
CA THR A 36 -5.10 -4.16 -5.15
C THR A 36 -6.17 -3.34 -5.87
N GLY A 37 -7.42 -3.76 -5.71
CA GLY A 37 -8.54 -2.98 -6.25
C GLY A 37 -8.81 -1.70 -5.47
N PHE A 38 -8.47 -1.68 -4.19
CA PHE A 38 -8.65 -0.54 -3.29
C PHE A 38 -7.47 -0.43 -2.33
N PHE A 39 -7.01 0.78 -2.09
CA PHE A 39 -5.99 1.12 -1.12
C PHE A 39 -6.46 2.25 -0.20
N SER A 40 -6.10 2.19 1.06
CA SER A 40 -6.17 3.31 1.99
C SER A 40 -4.95 3.36 2.90
N SER A 41 -4.55 4.55 3.33
CA SER A 41 -3.45 4.75 4.28
C SER A 41 -3.66 4.03 5.62
N ALA A 42 -4.90 3.68 5.95
CA ALA A 42 -5.22 2.87 7.12
C ALA A 42 -4.57 1.47 7.09
N ALA A 43 -4.36 0.89 5.89
CA ALA A 43 -3.64 -0.37 5.76
C ALA A 43 -2.19 -0.29 6.25
N LEU A 44 -1.52 0.83 5.96
CA LEU A 44 -0.15 1.07 6.45
C LEU A 44 -0.11 1.20 7.98
N ALA A 45 -1.14 1.82 8.56
CA ALA A 45 -1.21 2.03 10.00
C ALA A 45 -1.39 0.73 10.78
N ILE A 46 -2.28 -0.16 10.34
CA ILE A 46 -2.49 -1.46 11.01
C ILE A 46 -1.31 -2.40 10.86
N ALA A 47 -0.54 -2.28 9.78
CA ALA A 47 0.67 -3.04 9.50
C ALA A 47 1.96 -2.27 9.85
N ALA A 48 1.87 -1.21 10.66
CA ALA A 48 2.96 -0.28 10.90
C ALA A 48 4.26 -0.96 11.35
N ALA A 49 4.19 -1.96 12.22
CA ALA A 49 5.36 -2.72 12.67
C ALA A 49 6.10 -3.37 11.49
N GLY A 50 5.36 -4.04 10.59
CA GLY A 50 5.92 -4.66 9.39
C GLY A 50 6.47 -3.64 8.41
N VAL A 51 5.75 -2.53 8.17
CA VAL A 51 6.18 -1.45 7.28
C VAL A 51 7.47 -0.79 7.77
N VAL A 52 7.54 -0.46 9.07
CA VAL A 52 8.76 0.11 9.67
C VAL A 52 9.94 -0.84 9.50
N ARG A 53 9.73 -2.14 9.73
CA ARG A 53 10.79 -3.13 9.59
C ARG A 53 11.24 -3.30 8.15
N LEU A 54 10.30 -3.31 7.18
CA LEU A 54 10.62 -3.30 5.75
C LEU A 54 11.53 -2.12 5.40
N ILE A 55 11.19 -0.90 5.87
CA ILE A 55 12.00 0.30 5.63
C ILE A 55 13.39 0.19 6.28
N GLN A 56 13.47 -0.32 7.51
CA GLN A 56 14.74 -0.54 8.20
C GLN A 56 15.64 -1.57 7.48
N ASN A 57 15.06 -2.53 6.79
CA ASN A 57 15.76 -3.47 5.91
C ASN A 57 16.21 -2.82 4.58
N GLY A 58 16.12 -1.49 4.43
CA GLY A 58 16.41 -0.79 3.16
C GLY A 58 15.36 -1.07 2.08
N GLY A 59 14.20 -1.56 2.48
CA GLY A 59 13.18 -2.06 1.58
C GLY A 59 12.27 -0.99 1.00
N ARG A 60 11.51 -1.41 -0.02
CA ARG A 60 10.55 -0.57 -0.73
C ARG A 60 9.29 -1.34 -1.09
N MET A 61 8.20 -0.60 -1.18
CA MET A 61 6.90 -1.08 -1.67
C MET A 61 6.63 -0.52 -3.07
N ARG A 62 6.04 -1.34 -3.94
CA ARG A 62 5.43 -0.89 -5.19
C ARG A 62 3.97 -1.31 -5.19
N LEU A 63 3.09 -0.33 -5.35
CA LEU A 63 1.66 -0.52 -5.28
C LEU A 63 1.00 -0.14 -6.59
N LEU A 64 0.28 -1.09 -7.19
CA LEU A 64 -0.67 -0.85 -8.27
C LEU A 64 -2.07 -0.91 -7.66
N CYS A 65 -2.82 0.20 -7.69
CA CYS A 65 -4.17 0.26 -7.14
C CYS A 65 -5.19 0.74 -8.17
N GLY A 66 -6.44 0.33 -7.99
CA GLY A 66 -7.56 0.89 -8.74
C GLY A 66 -7.78 2.37 -8.40
N ALA A 67 -8.58 3.06 -9.18
CA ALA A 67 -8.83 4.51 -9.10
C ALA A 67 -9.66 4.96 -7.87
N GLN A 68 -9.84 4.10 -6.87
CA GLN A 68 -10.64 4.40 -5.66
C GLN A 68 -9.76 4.83 -4.50
N LEU A 69 -9.00 5.91 -4.69
CA LEU A 69 -8.28 6.58 -3.60
C LEU A 69 -9.18 7.63 -2.95
N SER A 70 -9.06 7.80 -1.63
CA SER A 70 -9.71 8.93 -0.98
C SER A 70 -9.07 10.25 -1.43
N PRO A 71 -9.79 11.38 -1.38
CA PRO A 71 -9.21 12.69 -1.68
C PRO A 71 -7.98 13.00 -0.82
N GLU A 72 -8.01 12.61 0.44
CA GLU A 72 -6.93 12.80 1.42
C GLU A 72 -5.70 11.98 1.05
N ASP A 73 -5.87 10.71 0.65
CA ASP A 73 -4.77 9.85 0.19
C ASP A 73 -4.13 10.43 -1.09
N VAL A 74 -4.95 10.91 -2.04
CA VAL A 74 -4.45 11.54 -3.27
C VAL A 74 -3.60 12.77 -2.96
N GLU A 75 -4.06 13.64 -2.04
CA GLU A 75 -3.33 14.83 -1.66
C GLU A 75 -2.01 14.50 -0.95
N ALA A 76 -2.02 13.51 -0.05
CA ALA A 76 -0.81 13.04 0.62
C ALA A 76 0.23 12.47 -0.38
N ILE A 77 -0.21 11.71 -1.38
CA ILE A 77 0.64 11.18 -2.44
C ILE A 77 1.24 12.32 -3.27
N ARG A 78 0.42 13.31 -3.67
CA ARG A 78 0.89 14.49 -4.40
C ARG A 78 1.93 15.28 -3.61
N LYS A 79 1.69 15.49 -2.32
CA LYS A 79 2.63 16.14 -1.41
C LYS A 79 3.95 15.38 -1.31
N GLY A 80 3.89 14.06 -1.16
CA GLY A 80 5.08 13.21 -1.14
C GLY A 80 5.87 13.27 -2.46
N ALA A 81 5.18 13.26 -3.60
CA ALA A 81 5.81 13.41 -4.90
C ALA A 81 6.45 14.79 -5.10
N SER A 82 5.81 15.87 -4.62
CA SER A 82 6.35 17.22 -4.63
C SER A 82 7.58 17.35 -3.73
N LEU A 83 7.58 16.71 -2.55
CA LEU A 83 8.74 16.67 -1.65
C LEU A 83 9.95 15.99 -2.30
N LYS A 84 9.72 14.92 -3.07
CA LYS A 84 10.78 14.24 -3.82
C LYS A 84 11.37 15.10 -4.94
N GLY A 85 10.53 15.95 -5.56
CA GLY A 85 10.90 16.83 -6.67
C GLY A 85 11.56 18.15 -6.24
N THR A 86 11.37 18.57 -4.98
CA THR A 86 11.83 19.85 -4.43
C THR A 86 12.63 19.64 -3.15
N LEU A 87 13.92 19.39 -3.29
CA LEU A 87 14.86 19.39 -2.15
C LEU A 87 15.14 20.80 -1.59
N ASP A 88 14.51 21.86 -2.11
CA ASP A 88 14.94 23.25 -1.85
C ASP A 88 13.85 24.29 -1.52
N SER A 89 12.61 23.96 -1.21
CA SER A 89 11.66 25.02 -0.83
C SER A 89 10.74 24.65 0.33
N ASN A 90 10.82 25.48 1.34
CA ASN A 90 10.00 25.63 2.55
C ASN A 90 8.55 25.11 2.41
N LEU A 91 8.29 23.93 2.95
CA LEU A 91 6.95 23.35 3.07
C LEU A 91 6.27 23.84 4.35
N THR A 92 5.80 25.07 4.32
CA THR A 92 4.83 25.58 5.27
C THR A 92 3.58 25.97 4.51
N GLY A 93 2.49 25.29 4.81
CA GLY A 93 1.16 25.80 4.55
C GLY A 93 0.28 24.94 3.64
N CYS A 94 -0.89 24.66 4.15
CA CYS A 94 -2.12 24.22 3.50
C CYS A 94 -2.30 22.71 3.27
N LEU A 95 -2.40 22.01 4.39
CA LEU A 95 -3.37 20.91 4.46
C LEU A 95 -4.56 21.43 5.27
N ALA A 96 -5.80 21.26 4.78
CA ALA A 96 -6.95 21.30 5.66
C ALA A 96 -6.65 20.34 6.82
N ASP A 97 -6.66 20.85 8.05
CA ASP A 97 -6.27 20.06 9.21
C ASP A 97 -7.18 18.81 9.30
N PRO A 98 -6.63 17.60 9.17
CA PRO A 98 -7.41 16.42 9.44
C PRO A 98 -7.87 16.50 10.90
N THR A 99 -9.16 16.39 11.11
CA THR A 99 -9.82 16.51 12.40
C THR A 99 -9.43 15.41 13.39
N ASP A 100 -8.72 14.39 12.92
CA ASP A 100 -8.23 13.24 13.70
C ASP A 100 -6.70 13.15 13.62
N GLN A 101 -6.04 13.19 14.78
CA GLN A 101 -4.60 13.08 14.92
C GLN A 101 -4.05 11.75 14.32
N SER A 102 -4.82 10.66 14.42
CA SER A 102 -4.46 9.38 13.85
C SER A 102 -4.47 9.42 12.32
N MET A 103 -5.45 10.08 11.71
CA MET A 103 -5.54 10.28 10.27
C MET A 103 -4.36 11.13 9.77
N ARG A 104 -4.04 12.20 10.46
CA ARG A 104 -2.91 13.07 10.16
C ARG A 104 -1.59 12.29 10.13
N ALA A 105 -1.31 11.50 11.17
CA ALA A 105 -0.09 10.70 11.27
C ALA A 105 0.03 9.68 10.11
N ARG A 106 -1.09 9.06 9.71
CA ARG A 106 -1.11 8.13 8.55
C ARG A 106 -0.78 8.81 7.23
N LEU A 107 -1.37 9.98 6.99
CA LEU A 107 -1.15 10.75 5.77
C LEU A 107 0.27 11.32 5.70
N GLU A 108 0.82 11.76 6.82
CA GLU A 108 2.22 12.18 6.92
C GLU A 108 3.18 11.02 6.64
N ALA A 109 2.91 9.83 7.19
CA ALA A 109 3.70 8.63 6.90
C ALA A 109 3.64 8.24 5.42
N LEU A 110 2.45 8.27 4.80
CA LEU A 110 2.27 8.01 3.37
C LEU A 110 3.08 8.99 2.52
N ALA A 111 2.95 10.29 2.78
CA ALA A 111 3.69 11.33 2.09
C ALA A 111 5.21 11.16 2.24
N TRP A 112 5.66 10.85 3.46
CA TRP A 112 7.07 10.59 3.75
C TRP A 112 7.61 9.39 2.96
N MET A 113 6.89 8.26 2.94
CA MET A 113 7.31 7.07 2.19
C MET A 113 7.43 7.34 0.69
N VAL A 114 6.50 8.11 0.11
CA VAL A 114 6.57 8.52 -1.31
C VAL A 114 7.77 9.44 -1.54
N ALA A 115 7.97 10.44 -0.70
CA ALA A 115 9.08 11.39 -0.81
C ALA A 115 10.45 10.72 -0.74
N HIS A 116 10.60 9.72 0.12
CA HIS A 116 11.87 9.00 0.32
C HIS A 116 12.06 7.79 -0.62
N GLY A 117 11.08 7.51 -1.48
CA GLY A 117 11.14 6.41 -2.44
C GLY A 117 10.93 5.02 -1.84
N ASN A 118 10.45 4.94 -0.60
CA ASN A 118 10.05 3.69 0.05
C ASN A 118 8.70 3.18 -0.46
N LEU A 119 7.89 4.05 -1.07
CA LEU A 119 6.63 3.69 -1.72
C LEU A 119 6.56 4.31 -3.12
N GLU A 120 6.50 3.43 -4.14
CA GLU A 120 6.10 3.78 -5.50
C GLU A 120 4.64 3.41 -5.69
N MET A 121 3.80 4.38 -6.07
CA MET A 121 2.38 4.17 -6.26
C MET A 121 1.95 4.49 -7.68
N ARG A 122 1.19 3.57 -8.31
CA ARG A 122 0.61 3.76 -9.63
C ARG A 122 -0.88 3.45 -9.58
N VAL A 123 -1.67 4.31 -10.19
CA VAL A 123 -3.12 4.13 -10.31
C VAL A 123 -3.42 3.51 -11.66
N VAL A 124 -4.19 2.43 -11.64
CA VAL A 124 -4.67 1.76 -12.85
C VAL A 124 -6.03 2.33 -13.21
N LEU A 125 -6.13 2.85 -14.44
CA LEU A 125 -7.36 3.37 -14.99
C LEU A 125 -7.79 2.51 -16.18
N PRO A 126 -9.07 2.10 -16.25
CA PRO A 126 -9.62 1.45 -17.45
C PRO A 126 -9.50 2.38 -18.64
N ARG A 127 -9.25 1.81 -19.81
CA ARG A 127 -9.14 2.57 -21.07
C ARG A 127 -10.22 2.15 -22.07
N GLY A 128 -10.71 3.11 -22.82
CA GLY A 128 -11.58 2.88 -23.96
C GLY A 128 -10.83 2.31 -25.17
N PRO A 129 -11.58 1.93 -26.24
CA PRO A 129 -10.98 1.45 -27.49
C PRO A 129 -10.06 2.50 -28.17
N ASP A 130 -10.25 3.76 -27.87
CA ASP A 130 -9.44 4.89 -28.30
C ASP A 130 -8.14 5.09 -27.49
N GLY A 131 -7.93 4.26 -26.46
CA GLY A 131 -6.77 4.31 -25.58
C GLY A 131 -6.83 5.39 -24.49
N HIS A 132 -7.90 6.20 -24.43
CA HIS A 132 -8.08 7.21 -23.39
C HIS A 132 -8.67 6.60 -22.10
N PRO A 133 -8.34 7.15 -20.91
CA PRO A 133 -8.94 6.72 -19.65
C PRO A 133 -10.47 6.88 -19.70
N LEU A 134 -11.17 5.83 -19.26
CA LEU A 134 -12.62 5.87 -19.09
C LEU A 134 -13.00 6.40 -17.71
N PRO A 135 -14.06 7.21 -17.62
CA PRO A 135 -14.70 7.50 -16.34
C PRO A 135 -15.17 6.21 -15.62
N ALA A 136 -15.21 6.22 -14.30
CA ALA A 136 -15.53 5.04 -13.52
C ALA A 136 -16.93 4.46 -13.83
N ASP A 137 -17.89 5.32 -14.14
CA ASP A 137 -19.27 4.96 -14.52
C ASP A 137 -19.39 4.34 -15.91
N GLN A 138 -18.38 4.48 -16.77
CA GLN A 138 -18.34 3.93 -18.12
C GLN A 138 -17.44 2.68 -18.21
N ALA A 139 -16.70 2.36 -17.16
CA ALA A 139 -15.84 1.19 -17.11
C ALA A 139 -16.69 -0.08 -16.91
N ARG A 140 -16.62 -1.02 -17.87
CA ARG A 140 -17.31 -2.32 -17.76
C ARG A 140 -16.63 -3.26 -16.77
N GLU A 141 -15.35 -3.06 -16.53
CA GLU A 141 -14.53 -3.89 -15.66
C GLU A 141 -13.78 -3.02 -14.67
N TYR A 142 -13.72 -3.50 -13.42
CA TYR A 142 -12.94 -2.86 -12.37
C TYR A 142 -11.59 -3.56 -12.23
N TYR A 143 -10.52 -2.78 -12.09
CA TYR A 143 -9.25 -3.31 -11.66
C TYR A 143 -9.38 -3.79 -10.21
N HIS A 144 -9.44 -5.11 -10.01
CA HIS A 144 -9.77 -5.69 -8.72
C HIS A 144 -8.88 -6.89 -8.31
N PRO A 145 -7.62 -6.98 -8.74
CA PRO A 145 -6.72 -8.01 -8.23
C PRO A 145 -6.41 -7.77 -6.76
N LYS A 146 -5.98 -8.81 -6.08
CA LYS A 146 -5.52 -8.75 -4.69
C LYS A 146 -4.37 -9.71 -4.51
N GLU A 147 -3.26 -9.39 -5.18
CA GLU A 147 -2.07 -10.22 -5.24
C GLU A 147 -0.89 -9.47 -4.67
N GLY A 148 0.04 -10.18 -4.05
CA GLY A 148 1.25 -9.59 -3.55
C GLY A 148 2.43 -10.54 -3.64
N LEU A 149 3.61 -9.95 -3.72
CA LEU A 149 4.88 -10.64 -3.77
C LEU A 149 5.85 -9.98 -2.80
N PHE A 150 6.27 -10.70 -1.79
CA PHE A 150 7.33 -10.33 -0.88
C PHE A 150 8.64 -10.94 -1.34
N THR A 151 9.74 -10.18 -1.24
CA THR A 151 11.08 -10.67 -1.56
C THR A 151 12.01 -10.29 -0.42
N ASP A 152 12.80 -11.23 0.10
CA ASP A 152 13.82 -10.97 1.11
C ASP A 152 15.19 -10.63 0.49
N GLU A 153 16.16 -10.28 1.33
CA GLU A 153 17.52 -9.91 0.92
C GLU A 153 18.29 -11.05 0.21
N CYS A 154 17.88 -12.30 0.44
CA CYS A 154 18.46 -13.47 -0.21
C CYS A 154 17.75 -13.87 -1.52
N GLY A 155 16.74 -13.11 -1.93
CA GLY A 155 15.95 -13.39 -3.13
C GLY A 155 14.90 -14.48 -2.93
N ASN A 156 14.61 -14.91 -1.67
CA ASN A 156 13.46 -15.78 -1.45
C ASN A 156 12.18 -14.98 -1.64
N GLU A 157 11.19 -15.62 -2.24
CA GLU A 157 9.92 -14.98 -2.58
C GLU A 157 8.75 -15.68 -1.90
N LEU A 158 7.77 -14.87 -1.46
CA LEU A 158 6.49 -15.32 -0.92
C LEU A 158 5.37 -14.59 -1.66
N ALA A 159 4.64 -15.32 -2.50
CA ALA A 159 3.50 -14.79 -3.23
C ALA A 159 2.19 -15.10 -2.50
N PHE A 160 1.20 -14.24 -2.64
CA PHE A 160 -0.16 -14.50 -2.19
C PHE A 160 -1.19 -13.92 -3.15
N SER A 161 -2.37 -14.54 -3.14
CA SER A 161 -3.57 -14.07 -3.80
C SER A 161 -4.78 -14.29 -2.87
N GLY A 162 -5.78 -13.44 -2.94
CA GLY A 162 -6.95 -13.57 -2.08
C GLY A 162 -8.01 -12.48 -2.29
N SER A 163 -8.88 -12.32 -1.30
CA SER A 163 -9.97 -11.33 -1.32
C SER A 163 -9.62 -10.00 -0.64
N SER A 164 -8.50 -9.92 0.09
CA SER A 164 -8.17 -8.78 0.94
C SER A 164 -7.65 -7.58 0.15
N ASN A 165 -8.36 -6.46 0.21
CA ASN A 165 -7.87 -5.15 -0.23
C ASN A 165 -6.86 -4.57 0.77
N ASP A 166 -6.06 -3.59 0.33
CA ASP A 166 -5.19 -2.82 1.22
C ASP A 166 -5.99 -1.75 1.96
N SER A 167 -6.77 -2.20 2.92
CA SER A 167 -7.55 -1.41 3.85
C SER A 167 -7.55 -2.09 5.23
N ALA A 168 -7.86 -1.34 6.29
CA ALA A 168 -7.97 -1.91 7.62
C ALA A 168 -9.01 -3.06 7.64
N ASN A 169 -10.18 -2.83 7.05
CA ASN A 169 -11.23 -3.83 6.96
C ASN A 169 -10.80 -5.05 6.12
N GLY A 170 -10.02 -4.84 5.06
CA GLY A 170 -9.55 -5.92 4.19
C GLY A 170 -8.66 -6.92 4.93
N TRP A 171 -7.78 -6.44 5.80
CA TRP A 171 -6.87 -7.30 6.55
C TRP A 171 -7.47 -7.85 7.83
N GLN A 172 -8.39 -7.12 8.48
CA GLN A 172 -8.99 -7.51 9.76
C GLN A 172 -10.31 -8.27 9.60
N TRP A 173 -11.16 -7.93 8.62
CA TRP A 173 -12.55 -8.37 8.58
C TRP A 173 -13.04 -9.00 7.27
N ASN A 174 -12.32 -8.87 6.14
CA ASN A 174 -12.75 -9.44 4.86
C ASN A 174 -12.35 -10.91 4.74
N TYR A 175 -13.34 -11.73 4.45
CA TYR A 175 -13.21 -13.16 4.19
C TYR A 175 -13.50 -13.48 2.71
#